data_c50c5ebd4a211a99a63caadec7f7fcf4
#
_entry.id   c50c5ebd4a211a99a63caadec7f7fcf4
#
_cell.length_a   1.000
_cell.length_b   1.000
_cell.length_c   1.000
_cell.angle_alpha   90.00
_cell.angle_beta   90.00
_cell.angle_gamma   90.00
#
_symmetry.space_group_name_H-M   'P 1'
#
loop_
_entity.id
_entity.type
_entity.pdbx_description
1 polymer ?
#
loop_
_entity_poly.entity_id
_entity_poly.type
_entity_poly.pdbx_seq_one_letter_code
_entity_poly.pdbx_strand_id
1 'polypeptide(L)'
;MSRFMTKRLPVRHDTVAPDGADVRELLRVERGNMAHFELAPGQISVAEAHHTVDEIWYFVRGRGEMWRKLGDQEEVVPVDPGVCITIPVGTHFQWRSFGYEPLAAIGVDMPPWPGGGEAYSVDGKWEPTVESGPG
;
A
#
# COMPACT_ATOMS: atom_id res chain seq x y z
N MET A 1 29.71 -13.28 5.64
CA MET A 1 28.35 -12.70 5.57
C MET A 1 28.15 -12.08 4.21
N SER A 2 27.07 -12.44 3.55
CA SER A 2 26.74 -11.85 2.26
C SER A 2 26.23 -10.41 2.43
N ARG A 3 26.65 -9.53 1.53
CA ARG A 3 26.11 -8.17 1.45
C ARG A 3 24.84 -8.12 0.62
N PHE A 4 24.51 -9.24 -0.04
CA PHE A 4 23.30 -9.35 -0.85
C PHE A 4 22.23 -10.14 -0.10
N MET A 5 21.00 -9.71 -0.22
CA MET A 5 19.84 -10.38 0.38
C MET A 5 18.95 -10.91 -0.72
N THR A 6 18.37 -12.08 -0.48
CA THR A 6 17.41 -12.71 -1.38
C THR A 6 16.27 -13.25 -0.54
N LYS A 7 15.04 -13.05 -0.99
CA LYS A 7 13.86 -13.48 -0.25
C LYS A 7 12.75 -13.87 -1.21
N ARG A 8 12.05 -14.95 -0.88
CA ARG A 8 10.82 -15.33 -1.58
C ARG A 8 9.64 -14.66 -0.89
N LEU A 9 8.59 -14.33 -1.63
CA LEU A 9 7.35 -13.82 -1.04
C LEU A 9 6.86 -14.80 0.04
N PRO A 10 6.71 -14.34 1.30
CA PRO A 10 6.22 -15.20 2.38
C PRO A 10 4.78 -15.64 2.14
N VAL A 11 4.44 -16.84 2.63
CA VAL A 11 3.06 -17.34 2.55
C VAL A 11 2.15 -16.51 3.45
N ARG A 12 2.61 -16.17 4.65
CA ARG A 12 1.85 -15.40 5.64
C ARG A 12 2.30 -13.96 5.67
N HIS A 13 1.36 -13.04 5.90
CA HIS A 13 1.72 -11.64 6.11
C HIS A 13 2.43 -11.46 7.47
N ASP A 14 3.28 -10.44 7.55
CA ASP A 14 4.06 -10.13 8.75
C ASP A 14 3.28 -9.21 9.69
N THR A 15 2.52 -8.30 9.14
CA THR A 15 1.80 -7.29 9.89
C THR A 15 0.61 -6.77 9.07
N VAL A 16 -0.15 -5.86 9.68
CA VAL A 16 -1.24 -5.15 9.01
C VAL A 16 -0.82 -3.68 8.91
N ALA A 17 -0.92 -3.13 7.72
CA ALA A 17 -0.57 -1.75 7.44
C ALA A 17 -1.52 -0.77 8.14
N PRO A 18 -1.11 0.50 8.29
CA PRO A 18 -2.03 1.53 8.80
C PRO A 18 -3.32 1.65 7.98
N ASP A 19 -3.30 1.35 6.69
CA ASP A 19 -4.51 1.36 5.85
C ASP A 19 -5.35 0.09 5.98
N GLY A 20 -4.92 -0.89 6.79
CA GLY A 20 -5.65 -2.13 7.04
C GLY A 20 -5.32 -3.27 6.09
N ALA A 21 -4.46 -3.07 5.11
CA ALA A 21 -4.03 -4.13 4.20
C ALA A 21 -3.04 -5.07 4.89
N ASP A 22 -3.04 -6.34 4.47
CA ASP A 22 -2.02 -7.30 4.91
C ASP A 22 -0.68 -6.96 4.27
N VAL A 23 0.39 -6.96 5.07
CA VAL A 23 1.74 -6.62 4.62
C VAL A 23 2.67 -7.81 4.73
N ARG A 24 3.35 -8.11 3.62
CA ARG A 24 4.51 -8.98 3.62
C ARG A 24 5.72 -8.12 3.33
N GLU A 25 6.61 -8.02 4.29
CA GLU A 25 7.83 -7.26 4.13
C GLU A 25 8.78 -8.03 3.22
N LEU A 26 9.32 -7.37 2.20
CA LEU A 26 10.24 -7.98 1.27
C LEU A 26 11.68 -7.59 1.64
N LEU A 27 12.29 -6.69 0.92
CA LEU A 27 13.69 -6.35 1.15
C LEU A 27 13.86 -4.86 1.41
N ARG A 28 14.97 -4.54 2.05
CA ARG A 28 15.29 -3.19 2.47
C ARG A 28 16.74 -2.88 2.17
N VAL A 29 16.99 -1.69 1.66
CA VAL A 29 18.33 -1.10 1.51
C VAL A 29 18.32 0.25 2.17
N GLU A 30 19.45 0.95 2.14
CA GLU A 30 19.59 2.22 2.84
C GLU A 30 18.58 3.28 2.38
N ARG A 31 18.22 3.30 1.10
CA ARG A 31 17.39 4.38 0.52
C ARG A 31 15.95 3.96 0.21
N GLY A 32 15.58 2.74 0.51
CA GLY A 32 14.21 2.30 0.26
C GLY A 32 13.95 0.90 0.73
N ASN A 33 12.68 0.51 0.73
CA ASN A 33 12.27 -0.85 1.01
C ASN A 33 11.13 -1.26 0.10
N MET A 34 10.89 -2.55 0.02
CA MET A 34 9.84 -3.15 -0.80
C MET A 34 8.93 -3.97 0.10
N ALA A 35 7.63 -3.87 -0.13
CA ALA A 35 6.63 -4.65 0.58
C ALA A 35 5.54 -5.11 -0.38
N HIS A 36 4.84 -6.15 0.00
CA HIS A 36 3.66 -6.67 -0.69
C HIS A 36 2.43 -6.34 0.14
N PHE A 37 1.48 -5.65 -0.46
CA PHE A 37 0.21 -5.25 0.17
C PHE A 37 -0.94 -6.02 -0.44
N GLU A 38 -1.88 -6.45 0.39
CA GLU A 38 -3.02 -7.25 -0.08
C GLU A 38 -4.30 -6.90 0.65
N LEU A 39 -5.37 -6.67 -0.12
CA LEU A 39 -6.75 -6.57 0.38
C LEU A 39 -7.50 -7.82 -0.05
N ALA A 40 -8.25 -8.42 0.86
CA ALA A 40 -9.12 -9.54 0.52
C ALA A 40 -10.25 -9.08 -0.42
N PRO A 41 -10.90 -10.01 -1.14
CA PRO A 41 -11.99 -9.64 -2.04
C PRO A 41 -13.07 -8.81 -1.34
N GLY A 42 -13.44 -7.68 -1.95
CA GLY A 42 -14.48 -6.80 -1.45
C GLY A 42 -14.04 -5.85 -0.33
N GLN A 43 -12.81 -5.93 0.15
CA GLN A 43 -12.33 -5.02 1.19
C GLN A 43 -12.02 -3.64 0.66
N ILE A 44 -12.23 -2.64 1.53
CA ILE A 44 -11.95 -1.22 1.30
C ILE A 44 -11.01 -0.78 2.42
N SER A 45 -9.87 -0.21 2.04
CA SER A 45 -8.85 0.21 3.00
C SER A 45 -9.31 1.44 3.79
N VAL A 46 -8.62 1.72 4.89
CA VAL A 46 -8.68 3.01 5.56
C VAL A 46 -7.95 4.02 4.67
N ALA A 47 -8.46 5.24 4.59
CA ALA A 47 -7.78 6.32 3.88
C ALA A 47 -6.68 6.90 4.74
N GLU A 48 -5.51 7.14 4.15
CA GLU A 48 -4.35 7.67 4.85
C GLU A 48 -3.47 8.52 3.96
N ALA A 49 -2.50 9.17 4.60
CA ALA A 49 -1.41 9.88 3.94
C ALA A 49 -0.13 9.63 4.73
N HIS A 50 1.02 9.93 4.12
CA HIS A 50 2.33 9.74 4.72
C HIS A 50 3.01 11.08 4.98
N HIS A 51 3.77 11.17 6.09
CA HIS A 51 4.48 12.39 6.46
C HIS A 51 5.76 12.61 5.66
N THR A 52 6.52 11.55 5.37
CA THR A 52 7.87 11.68 4.81
C THR A 52 8.18 10.72 3.66
N VAL A 53 7.35 9.70 3.43
CA VAL A 53 7.63 8.62 2.47
C VAL A 53 6.88 8.84 1.18
N ASP A 54 7.61 8.75 0.06
CA ASP A 54 7.03 8.57 -1.27
C ASP A 54 6.89 7.08 -1.55
N GLU A 55 5.83 6.69 -2.28
CA GLU A 55 5.65 5.30 -2.69
C GLU A 55 5.40 5.19 -4.19
N ILE A 56 5.85 4.06 -4.75
CA ILE A 56 5.47 3.61 -6.08
C ILE A 56 4.96 2.19 -5.93
N TRP A 57 3.77 1.91 -6.46
CA TRP A 57 3.15 0.59 -6.39
C TRP A 57 3.00 -0.02 -7.77
N TYR A 58 3.16 -1.33 -7.85
CA TYR A 58 2.92 -2.12 -9.04
C TYR A 58 1.95 -3.25 -8.70
N PHE A 59 0.74 -3.23 -9.29
CA PHE A 59 -0.29 -4.23 -9.01
C PHE A 59 0.03 -5.55 -9.70
N VAL A 60 -0.12 -6.66 -8.95
CA VAL A 60 0.30 -7.99 -9.39
C VAL A 60 -0.84 -9.01 -9.40
N ARG A 61 -1.97 -8.72 -8.73
CA ARG A 61 -3.08 -9.66 -8.63
C ARG A 61 -4.40 -8.93 -8.36
N GLY A 62 -5.48 -9.48 -8.91
CA GLY A 62 -6.82 -8.98 -8.64
C GLY A 62 -7.15 -7.72 -9.41
N ARG A 63 -8.24 -7.07 -9.03
CA ARG A 63 -8.68 -5.80 -9.62
C ARG A 63 -9.41 -4.95 -8.61
N GLY A 64 -9.41 -3.66 -8.81
CA GLY A 64 -10.08 -2.72 -7.93
C GLY A 64 -9.91 -1.29 -8.39
N GLU A 65 -9.91 -0.39 -7.41
CA GLU A 65 -9.74 1.04 -7.66
C GLU A 65 -8.83 1.67 -6.62
N MET A 66 -8.05 2.66 -7.07
CA MET A 66 -7.24 3.51 -6.21
C MET A 66 -7.74 4.95 -6.32
N TRP A 67 -8.11 5.52 -5.17
CA TRP A 67 -8.41 6.95 -5.04
C TRP A 67 -7.19 7.66 -4.48
N ARG A 68 -6.81 8.80 -5.12
CA ARG A 68 -5.72 9.66 -4.65
C ARG A 68 -6.15 11.12 -4.71
N LYS A 69 -5.74 11.88 -3.70
CA LYS A 69 -5.99 13.33 -3.64
C LYS A 69 -4.75 14.03 -3.12
N LEU A 70 -4.28 15.02 -3.86
CA LEU A 70 -3.15 15.87 -3.49
C LEU A 70 -3.44 17.29 -3.93
N GLY A 71 -3.64 18.19 -2.97
CA GLY A 71 -4.06 19.55 -3.26
C GLY A 71 -5.40 19.57 -3.99
N ASP A 72 -5.45 20.23 -5.13
CA ASP A 72 -6.67 20.33 -5.94
C ASP A 72 -6.86 19.17 -6.91
N GLN A 73 -5.87 18.28 -7.00
CA GLN A 73 -5.95 17.12 -7.89
C GLN A 73 -6.57 15.94 -7.15
N GLU A 74 -7.55 15.34 -7.78
CA GLU A 74 -8.23 14.17 -7.22
C GLU A 74 -8.63 13.26 -8.36
N GLU A 75 -8.38 11.95 -8.21
CA GLU A 75 -8.76 10.96 -9.20
C GLU A 75 -9.03 9.60 -8.60
N VAL A 76 -9.82 8.80 -9.30
CA VAL A 76 -9.98 7.38 -9.06
C VAL A 76 -9.55 6.67 -10.32
N VAL A 77 -8.61 5.74 -10.20
CA VAL A 77 -8.15 4.95 -11.35
C VAL A 77 -8.43 3.47 -11.11
N PRO A 78 -8.84 2.74 -12.16
CA PRO A 78 -8.92 1.29 -12.06
C PRO A 78 -7.52 0.70 -11.95
N VAL A 79 -7.38 -0.35 -11.15
CA VAL A 79 -6.10 -1.05 -10.96
C VAL A 79 -6.30 -2.54 -11.15
N ASP A 80 -5.35 -3.16 -11.84
CA ASP A 80 -5.26 -4.59 -12.08
C ASP A 80 -3.81 -4.95 -12.40
N PRO A 81 -3.47 -6.22 -12.62
CA PRO A 81 -2.07 -6.60 -12.87
C PRO A 81 -1.44 -5.81 -14.01
N GLY A 82 -0.30 -5.19 -13.74
CA GLY A 82 0.44 -4.37 -14.68
C GLY A 82 0.27 -2.86 -14.50
N VAL A 83 -0.70 -2.42 -13.71
CA VAL A 83 -0.88 -0.99 -13.42
C VAL A 83 0.15 -0.56 -12.38
N CYS A 84 0.80 0.57 -12.64
CA CYS A 84 1.78 1.18 -11.75
C CYS A 84 1.28 2.57 -11.36
N ILE A 85 1.37 2.91 -10.07
CA ILE A 85 0.90 4.19 -9.55
C ILE A 85 1.94 4.83 -8.63
N THR A 86 1.85 6.15 -8.49
CA THR A 86 2.63 6.89 -7.51
C THR A 86 1.75 7.32 -6.35
N ILE A 87 2.34 7.37 -5.16
CA ILE A 87 1.74 7.98 -3.96
C ILE A 87 2.79 8.92 -3.36
N PRO A 88 2.88 10.16 -3.86
CA PRO A 88 3.81 11.14 -3.29
C PRO A 88 3.49 11.48 -1.83
N VAL A 89 4.50 11.97 -1.10
CA VAL A 89 4.32 12.45 0.28
C VAL A 89 3.11 13.38 0.36
N GLY A 90 2.27 13.17 1.37
CA GLY A 90 1.11 14.01 1.61
C GLY A 90 -0.12 13.66 0.78
N THR A 91 -0.02 12.73 -0.17
CA THR A 91 -1.17 12.28 -0.94
C THR A 91 -2.12 11.53 -0.03
N HIS A 92 -3.40 11.92 -0.03
CA HIS A 92 -4.47 11.15 0.58
C HIS A 92 -4.83 10.02 -0.38
N PHE A 93 -4.86 8.79 0.11
CA PHE A 93 -5.18 7.66 -0.76
C PHE A 93 -6.02 6.62 -0.04
N GLN A 94 -6.79 5.89 -0.82
CA GLN A 94 -7.62 4.78 -0.35
C GLN A 94 -7.84 3.84 -1.53
N TRP A 95 -7.84 2.55 -1.28
CA TRP A 95 -8.00 1.56 -2.33
C TRP A 95 -9.00 0.49 -1.92
N ARG A 96 -9.60 -0.16 -2.93
CA ARG A 96 -10.61 -1.18 -2.70
C ARG A 96 -10.53 -2.29 -3.72
N SER A 97 -10.87 -3.48 -3.28
CA SER A 97 -10.79 -4.72 -4.06
C SER A 97 -12.15 -5.13 -4.59
N PHE A 98 -12.19 -5.55 -5.84
CA PHE A 98 -13.38 -6.09 -6.49
C PHE A 98 -13.18 -7.57 -6.83
N GLY A 99 -14.29 -8.25 -7.13
CA GLY A 99 -14.26 -9.62 -7.65
C GLY A 99 -13.98 -10.67 -6.60
N TYR A 100 -13.37 -11.77 -7.03
CA TYR A 100 -13.20 -12.97 -6.22
C TYR A 100 -11.76 -13.20 -5.78
N GLU A 101 -10.83 -12.43 -6.28
CA GLU A 101 -9.41 -12.52 -5.91
C GLU A 101 -9.01 -11.39 -4.98
N PRO A 102 -8.02 -11.63 -4.12
CA PRO A 102 -7.38 -10.53 -3.41
C PRO A 102 -6.76 -9.53 -4.40
N LEU A 103 -6.79 -8.26 -4.05
CA LEU A 103 -6.08 -7.22 -4.78
C LEU A 103 -4.73 -7.03 -4.14
N ALA A 104 -3.66 -7.26 -4.89
CA ALA A 104 -2.30 -7.20 -4.37
C ALA A 104 -1.39 -6.32 -5.20
N ALA A 105 -0.52 -5.60 -4.52
CA ALA A 105 0.48 -4.73 -5.12
C ALA A 105 1.81 -4.87 -4.42
N ILE A 106 2.89 -4.67 -5.18
CA ILE A 106 4.23 -4.47 -4.64
C ILE A 106 4.45 -2.96 -4.53
N GLY A 107 4.82 -2.50 -3.33
CA GLY A 107 5.13 -1.10 -3.10
C GLY A 107 6.60 -0.91 -2.75
N VAL A 108 7.18 0.18 -3.25
CA VAL A 108 8.52 0.62 -2.90
C VAL A 108 8.39 1.93 -2.13
N ASP A 109 8.98 1.96 -0.93
CA ASP A 109 8.99 3.13 -0.06
C ASP A 109 10.33 3.83 -0.15
N MET A 110 10.31 5.15 -0.25
CA MET A 110 11.50 6.00 -0.34
C MET A 110 11.31 7.25 0.53
N PRO A 111 12.07 7.45 1.59
CA PRO A 111 13.06 6.57 2.21
C PRO A 111 12.42 5.31 2.78
N PRO A 112 13.20 4.40 3.38
CA PRO A 112 12.63 3.20 3.99
C PRO A 112 11.54 3.53 5.00
N TRP A 113 10.50 2.70 5.03
CA TRP A 113 9.38 2.87 5.95
C TRP A 113 9.88 2.95 7.39
N PRO A 114 9.65 4.07 8.10
CA PRO A 114 10.19 4.26 9.44
C PRO A 114 9.37 3.60 10.56
N GLY A 115 8.13 3.17 10.26
CA GLY A 115 7.28 2.54 11.25
C GLY A 115 6.19 3.46 11.77
N GLY A 116 5.76 3.24 13.02
CA GLY A 116 4.63 3.92 13.62
C GLY A 116 4.72 5.43 13.57
N GLY A 117 3.61 6.08 13.24
CA GLY A 117 3.52 7.53 13.14
C GLY A 117 3.80 8.09 11.75
N GLU A 118 4.30 7.29 10.82
CA GLU A 118 4.55 7.74 9.45
C GLU A 118 3.24 7.97 8.69
N ALA A 119 2.29 7.06 8.82
CA ALA A 119 0.97 7.20 8.22
C ALA A 119 0.01 7.89 9.19
N TYR A 120 -0.89 8.70 8.66
CA TYR A 120 -1.96 9.31 9.43
C TYR A 120 -3.29 9.18 8.69
N SER A 121 -4.37 8.97 9.46
CA SER A 121 -5.71 8.81 8.89
C SER A 121 -6.23 10.12 8.35
N VAL A 122 -6.94 10.05 7.23
CA VAL A 122 -7.59 11.20 6.59
C VAL A 122 -9.01 10.80 6.20
N ASP A 123 -9.83 11.79 5.86
CA ASP A 123 -11.15 11.52 5.29
C ASP A 123 -10.95 10.91 3.90
N GLY A 124 -11.61 9.79 3.67
CA GLY A 124 -11.52 9.07 2.41
C GLY A 124 -12.73 9.26 1.51
N LYS A 125 -12.68 8.57 0.38
CA LYS A 125 -13.77 8.57 -0.58
C LYS A 125 -14.84 7.53 -0.23
N TRP A 126 -14.44 6.41 0.36
CA TRP A 126 -15.32 5.28 0.66
C TRP A 126 -15.28 4.94 2.15
N GLU A 127 -16.37 4.33 2.63
CA GLU A 127 -16.41 3.80 3.98
C GLU A 127 -15.49 2.56 4.09
N PRO A 128 -14.50 2.57 4.97
CA PRO A 128 -13.59 1.43 5.08
C PRO A 128 -14.28 0.20 5.67
N THR A 129 -13.81 -0.97 5.27
CA THR A 129 -14.29 -2.26 5.79
C THR A 129 -13.26 -2.94 6.70
N VAL A 130 -12.07 -2.38 6.80
CA VAL A 130 -10.97 -2.88 7.62
C VAL A 130 -10.54 -1.84 8.63
N GLU A 131 -9.77 -2.25 9.63
CA GLU A 131 -9.26 -1.35 10.65
C GLU A 131 -7.78 -1.03 10.39
N SER A 132 -7.36 0.14 10.86
CA SER A 132 -5.96 0.54 10.80
C SER A 132 -5.10 -0.46 11.59
N GLY A 133 -3.98 -0.87 11.02
CA GLY A 133 -3.04 -1.76 11.63
C GLY A 133 -1.82 -1.03 12.21
N PRO A 134 -0.93 -1.79 12.90
CA PRO A 134 0.23 -1.21 13.59
C PRO A 134 1.44 -0.99 12.71
N GLY A 135 1.45 -1.56 11.52
CA GLY A 135 2.61 -1.64 10.63
C GLY A 135 3.21 -0.38 10.05
#